data_fd2f322520c269cfab52a06239c30e54
#
_entry.id   fd2f322520c269cfab52a06239c30e54
#
_cell.length_a   1.000
_cell.length_b   1.000
_cell.length_c   1.000
_cell.angle_alpha   90.00
_cell.angle_beta   90.00
_cell.angle_gamma   90.00
#
_symmetry.space_group_name_H-M   'P 1'
#
loop_
_entity.id
_entity.type
_entity.pdbx_description
1 polymer ?
#
loop_
_entity_poly.entity_id
_entity_poly.type
_entity_poly.pdbx_seq_one_letter_code
_entity_poly.pdbx_strand_id
1 'polypeptide(L)'
;MDCVILCIPTTNCMCLVAKNRLKRVSTLPVLVVGATGRTGRLIVGLLERPVRALVRDVAKGREVLAPDVGQFVGDVRRGETLTAPMADVHSVIIATCGGAEHDNSAEMVDYFGTRNVIQQAAAADVDLVVFVSTIYASRQEHYQDVEPTSLGWKARGEEVIRSSGVPYCIIRSGWLTDGGGGEPVAVSQGDTAEGRISRADLADVCTQLLSLPDARGKTFEVIAAPSGQAPSLASAVAALVPDADAGSKLAPAPPRS
;
A
#
# COMPACT_ATOMS: atom_id res chain seq x y z
N MET A 1 -29.43 39.38 30.35
CA MET A 1 -30.33 38.85 29.30
C MET A 1 -29.47 38.06 28.35
N ASP A 2 -29.27 36.80 28.70
CA ASP A 2 -28.38 35.89 27.95
C ASP A 2 -29.18 35.21 26.84
N CYS A 3 -28.77 35.47 25.61
CA CYS A 3 -29.36 34.87 24.45
C CYS A 3 -28.68 33.50 24.21
N VAL A 4 -29.30 32.41 24.66
CA VAL A 4 -28.88 31.04 24.38
C VAL A 4 -29.32 30.70 22.96
N ILE A 5 -28.37 30.67 22.03
CA ILE A 5 -28.63 30.13 20.68
C ILE A 5 -28.58 28.61 20.75
N LEU A 6 -29.75 27.98 20.74
CA LEU A 6 -29.90 26.54 20.53
C LEU A 6 -29.56 26.23 19.06
N CYS A 7 -28.41 25.63 18.83
CA CYS A 7 -28.07 25.11 17.53
C CYS A 7 -28.72 23.70 17.37
N ILE A 8 -29.84 23.62 16.65
CA ILE A 8 -30.47 22.36 16.26
C ILE A 8 -29.67 21.79 15.09
N PRO A 9 -29.07 20.59 15.20
CA PRO A 9 -28.38 19.98 14.07
C PRO A 9 -29.41 19.46 13.06
N THR A 10 -29.64 20.21 12.00
CA THR A 10 -30.45 19.75 10.88
C THR A 10 -29.68 18.72 10.07
N THR A 11 -30.34 17.65 9.69
CA THR A 11 -29.86 16.49 8.91
C THR A 11 -29.10 16.91 7.61
N ASN A 12 -29.34 18.12 7.12
CA ASN A 12 -28.68 18.70 5.95
C ASN A 12 -27.21 19.12 6.20
N CYS A 13 -26.83 19.44 7.44
CA CYS A 13 -25.45 19.85 7.73
C CYS A 13 -24.47 18.66 7.70
N MET A 14 -24.89 17.51 8.20
CA MET A 14 -24.08 16.28 8.13
C MET A 14 -23.88 15.80 6.70
N CYS A 15 -24.89 15.92 5.85
CA CYS A 15 -24.81 15.55 4.44
C CYS A 15 -23.87 16.48 3.64
N LEU A 16 -23.83 17.77 3.98
CA LEU A 16 -22.94 18.76 3.32
C LEU A 16 -21.47 18.55 3.72
N VAL A 17 -21.22 18.25 5.00
CA VAL A 17 -19.87 17.95 5.52
C VAL A 17 -19.37 16.63 4.92
N ALA A 18 -20.21 15.61 4.85
CA ALA A 18 -19.85 14.33 4.21
C ALA A 18 -19.58 14.48 2.69
N LYS A 19 -20.43 15.25 1.97
CA LYS A 19 -20.20 15.54 0.54
C LYS A 19 -18.95 16.37 0.29
N ASN A 20 -18.64 17.34 1.16
CA ASN A 20 -17.41 18.10 1.05
C ASN A 20 -16.17 17.27 1.41
N ARG A 21 -16.27 16.36 2.36
CA ARG A 21 -15.20 15.42 2.70
C ARG A 21 -14.96 14.45 1.53
N LEU A 22 -15.99 13.89 0.92
CA LEU A 22 -15.91 13.02 -0.26
C LEU A 22 -15.32 13.74 -1.48
N LYS A 23 -15.71 15.00 -1.76
CA LYS A 23 -15.11 15.81 -2.82
C LYS A 23 -13.63 16.11 -2.56
N ARG A 24 -13.26 16.38 -1.30
CA ARG A 24 -11.87 16.64 -0.92
C ARG A 24 -11.01 15.37 -1.06
N VAL A 25 -11.56 14.21 -0.72
CA VAL A 25 -10.91 12.89 -0.87
C VAL A 25 -10.58 12.58 -2.33
N SER A 26 -11.45 12.94 -3.29
CA SER A 26 -11.22 12.67 -4.72
C SER A 26 -10.19 13.60 -5.39
N THR A 27 -9.79 14.70 -4.75
CA THR A 27 -8.86 15.70 -5.30
C THR A 27 -7.44 15.59 -4.75
N LEU A 28 -7.27 14.93 -3.60
CA LEU A 28 -5.93 14.76 -3.02
C LEU A 28 -5.16 13.63 -3.70
N PRO A 29 -3.84 13.80 -3.89
CA PRO A 29 -3.03 12.85 -4.64
C PRO A 29 -2.84 11.53 -3.93
N VAL A 30 -2.56 10.50 -4.75
CA VAL A 30 -2.03 9.20 -4.32
C VAL A 30 -0.53 9.19 -4.56
N LEU A 31 0.26 8.91 -3.51
CA LEU A 31 1.70 8.70 -3.65
C LEU A 31 1.97 7.24 -4.01
N VAL A 32 2.63 7.01 -5.13
CA VAL A 32 3.09 5.67 -5.53
C VAL A 32 4.59 5.56 -5.25
N VAL A 33 4.93 4.73 -4.28
CA VAL A 33 6.31 4.39 -3.90
C VAL A 33 6.72 3.16 -4.70
N GLY A 34 7.81 3.29 -5.48
CA GLY A 34 8.20 2.28 -6.48
C GLY A 34 7.56 2.52 -7.86
N ALA A 35 7.14 3.75 -8.14
CA ALA A 35 6.41 4.15 -9.36
C ALA A 35 7.11 3.78 -10.68
N THR A 36 8.45 3.74 -10.71
CA THR A 36 9.23 3.35 -11.90
C THR A 36 9.43 1.84 -12.06
N GLY A 37 8.97 1.04 -11.09
CA GLY A 37 9.00 -0.41 -11.15
C GLY A 37 7.97 -1.00 -12.11
N ARG A 38 8.10 -2.30 -12.46
CA ARG A 38 7.20 -2.98 -13.40
C ARG A 38 5.73 -2.94 -12.95
N THR A 39 5.44 -3.13 -11.67
CA THR A 39 4.07 -3.02 -11.13
C THR A 39 3.69 -1.57 -10.89
N GLY A 40 4.60 -0.76 -10.31
CA GLY A 40 4.33 0.63 -9.94
C GLY A 40 3.91 1.50 -11.12
N ARG A 41 4.55 1.35 -12.30
CA ARG A 41 4.15 2.11 -13.50
C ARG A 41 2.75 1.75 -14.01
N LEU A 42 2.31 0.49 -13.83
CA LEU A 42 0.95 0.08 -14.16
C LEU A 42 -0.06 0.69 -13.19
N ILE A 43 0.27 0.69 -11.89
CA ILE A 43 -0.55 1.38 -10.87
C ILE A 43 -0.70 2.86 -11.24
N VAL A 44 0.40 3.55 -11.54
CA VAL A 44 0.38 4.97 -11.94
C VAL A 44 -0.53 5.19 -13.15
N GLY A 45 -0.46 4.30 -14.15
CA GLY A 45 -1.26 4.41 -15.37
C GLY A 45 -2.76 4.14 -15.20
N LEU A 46 -3.16 3.41 -14.13
CA LEU A 46 -4.56 3.08 -13.83
C LEU A 46 -5.23 4.09 -12.89
N LEU A 47 -4.46 4.95 -12.21
CA LEU A 47 -5.02 5.90 -11.26
C LEU A 47 -5.71 7.07 -11.97
N GLU A 48 -7.01 7.21 -11.77
CA GLU A 48 -7.84 8.34 -12.25
C GLU A 48 -7.76 9.59 -11.35
N ARG A 49 -6.91 9.57 -10.32
CA ARG A 49 -6.69 10.66 -9.37
C ARG A 49 -5.35 11.34 -9.65
N PRO A 50 -5.11 12.55 -9.09
CA PRO A 50 -3.77 13.12 -9.10
C PRO A 50 -2.75 12.14 -8.51
N VAL A 51 -1.69 11.88 -9.25
CA VAL A 51 -0.64 10.93 -8.85
C VAL A 51 0.63 11.68 -8.53
N ARG A 52 1.29 11.28 -7.45
CA ARG A 52 2.68 11.61 -7.15
C ARG A 52 3.51 10.34 -7.31
N ALA A 53 4.39 10.33 -8.27
CA ALA A 53 5.34 9.23 -8.45
C ALA A 53 6.60 9.52 -7.63
N LEU A 54 6.89 8.69 -6.62
CA LEU A 54 8.18 8.76 -5.93
C LEU A 54 9.26 8.15 -6.81
N VAL A 55 10.25 8.94 -7.17
CA VAL A 55 11.36 8.53 -8.04
C VAL A 55 12.70 8.84 -7.38
N ARG A 56 13.68 7.96 -7.53
CA ARG A 56 15.08 8.23 -7.12
C ARG A 56 15.83 9.00 -8.20
N ASP A 57 15.44 8.77 -9.45
CA ASP A 57 16.03 9.34 -10.63
C ASP A 57 14.92 9.85 -11.57
N VAL A 58 14.90 11.17 -11.77
CA VAL A 58 13.92 11.85 -12.63
C VAL A 58 14.08 11.47 -14.10
N ALA A 59 15.31 11.24 -14.58
CA ALA A 59 15.56 10.84 -15.96
C ALA A 59 14.91 9.48 -16.24
N LYS A 60 15.18 8.49 -15.38
CA LYS A 60 14.51 7.19 -15.45
C LYS A 60 12.99 7.30 -15.31
N GLY A 61 12.51 8.20 -14.46
CA GLY A 61 11.08 8.45 -14.33
C GLY A 61 10.46 8.92 -15.65
N ARG A 62 11.10 9.85 -16.34
CA ARG A 62 10.63 10.37 -17.65
C ARG A 62 10.62 9.33 -18.77
N GLU A 63 11.45 8.31 -18.68
CA GLU A 63 11.48 7.23 -19.67
C GLU A 63 10.31 6.25 -19.56
N VAL A 64 9.75 6.08 -18.33
CA VAL A 64 8.80 5.00 -18.05
C VAL A 64 7.42 5.47 -17.58
N LEU A 65 7.27 6.74 -17.19
CA LEU A 65 6.01 7.34 -16.75
C LEU A 65 5.48 8.31 -17.80
N ALA A 66 4.16 8.48 -17.85
CA ALA A 66 3.53 9.47 -18.73
C ALA A 66 4.01 10.90 -18.38
N PRO A 67 4.12 11.81 -19.37
CA PRO A 67 4.70 13.15 -19.18
C PRO A 67 3.95 14.04 -18.18
N ASP A 68 2.67 13.79 -17.98
CA ASP A 68 1.77 14.51 -17.08
C ASP A 68 1.81 14.00 -15.63
N VAL A 69 2.51 12.91 -15.36
CA VAL A 69 2.67 12.37 -14.00
C VAL A 69 3.64 13.21 -13.19
N GLY A 70 3.16 13.74 -12.06
CA GLY A 70 3.98 14.50 -11.11
C GLY A 70 5.06 13.63 -10.46
N GLN A 71 6.34 13.93 -10.74
CA GLN A 71 7.48 13.22 -10.19
C GLN A 71 8.04 13.94 -8.96
N PHE A 72 8.23 13.21 -7.87
CA PHE A 72 8.80 13.71 -6.62
C PHE A 72 10.07 12.92 -6.30
N VAL A 73 11.17 13.63 -6.11
CA VAL A 73 12.46 12.98 -5.81
C VAL A 73 12.50 12.55 -4.35
N GLY A 74 12.81 11.28 -4.12
CA GLY A 74 12.99 10.73 -2.79
C GLY A 74 13.47 9.28 -2.83
N ASP A 75 14.06 8.85 -1.73
CA ASP A 75 14.57 7.50 -1.55
C ASP A 75 14.03 6.92 -0.24
N VAL A 76 13.32 5.81 -0.31
CA VAL A 76 12.74 5.15 0.87
C VAL A 76 13.80 4.83 1.94
N ARG A 77 15.06 4.61 1.55
CA ARG A 77 16.17 4.36 2.46
C ARG A 77 16.56 5.58 3.29
N ARG A 78 16.11 6.77 2.90
CA ARG A 78 16.39 8.07 3.52
C ARG A 78 15.08 8.79 3.84
N GLY A 79 14.58 8.59 5.07
CA GLY A 79 13.26 9.07 5.50
C GLY A 79 13.06 10.58 5.34
N GLU A 80 14.11 11.37 5.52
CA GLU A 80 14.07 12.84 5.36
C GLU A 80 13.72 13.29 3.94
N THR A 81 13.99 12.45 2.92
CA THR A 81 13.67 12.75 1.52
C THR A 81 12.19 12.54 1.19
N LEU A 82 11.42 11.94 2.10
CA LEU A 82 10.01 11.58 1.88
C LEU A 82 9.03 12.64 2.38
N THR A 83 9.47 13.61 3.18
CA THR A 83 8.60 14.64 3.77
C THR A 83 7.84 15.45 2.72
N ALA A 84 8.55 15.98 1.72
CA ALA A 84 7.93 16.77 0.66
C ALA A 84 7.02 15.94 -0.26
N PRO A 85 7.42 14.72 -0.72
CA PRO A 85 6.52 13.84 -1.47
C PRO A 85 5.24 13.48 -0.70
N MET A 86 5.29 13.37 0.63
CA MET A 86 4.17 12.93 1.48
C MET A 86 3.19 14.06 1.85
N ALA A 87 3.57 15.33 1.73
CA ALA A 87 2.72 16.45 2.11
C ALA A 87 1.39 16.45 1.33
N ASP A 88 0.25 16.61 2.02
CA ASP A 88 -1.10 16.62 1.43
C ASP A 88 -1.46 15.38 0.60
N VAL A 89 -0.86 14.22 0.88
CA VAL A 89 -1.19 12.94 0.25
C VAL A 89 -2.40 12.33 0.95
N HIS A 90 -3.37 11.86 0.17
CA HIS A 90 -4.51 11.12 0.72
C HIS A 90 -4.15 9.66 1.01
N SER A 91 -3.54 8.99 0.05
CA SER A 91 -3.21 7.56 0.16
C SER A 91 -1.82 7.27 -0.40
N VAL A 92 -1.21 6.22 0.11
CA VAL A 92 0.10 5.74 -0.35
C VAL A 92 -0.03 4.30 -0.84
N ILE A 93 0.52 4.01 -2.02
CA ILE A 93 0.70 2.63 -2.49
C ILE A 93 2.20 2.33 -2.47
N ILE A 94 2.60 1.31 -1.73
CA ILE A 94 3.99 0.86 -1.63
C ILE A 94 4.15 -0.40 -2.47
N ALA A 95 4.81 -0.26 -3.64
CA ALA A 95 5.09 -1.35 -4.59
C ALA A 95 6.59 -1.50 -4.85
N THR A 96 7.39 -1.33 -3.79
CA THR A 96 8.85 -1.52 -3.83
C THR A 96 9.22 -2.98 -3.64
N CYS A 97 10.40 -3.33 -4.14
CA CYS A 97 11.05 -4.59 -3.87
C CYS A 97 12.57 -4.36 -3.83
N GLY A 98 13.21 -4.80 -2.78
CA GLY A 98 14.67 -4.83 -2.70
C GLY A 98 15.27 -5.86 -3.65
N GLY A 99 16.54 -5.68 -3.97
CA GLY A 99 17.33 -6.58 -4.82
C GLY A 99 18.42 -7.29 -4.02
N ALA A 100 19.40 -7.81 -4.75
CA ALA A 100 20.58 -8.46 -4.17
C ALA A 100 21.73 -7.46 -3.89
N GLU A 101 21.65 -6.23 -4.39
CA GLU A 101 22.69 -5.21 -4.18
C GLU A 101 22.65 -4.70 -2.74
N HIS A 102 23.80 -4.57 -2.10
CA HIS A 102 23.91 -4.18 -0.69
C HIS A 102 23.10 -2.92 -0.35
N ASP A 103 23.25 -1.85 -1.13
CA ASP A 103 22.52 -0.60 -0.90
C ASP A 103 21.05 -0.63 -1.32
N ASN A 104 20.63 -1.65 -2.05
CA ASN A 104 19.27 -1.86 -2.51
C ASN A 104 18.71 -3.21 -2.08
N SER A 105 19.25 -3.76 -0.99
CA SER A 105 18.84 -5.06 -0.45
C SER A 105 17.38 -5.05 0.02
N ALA A 106 16.81 -6.23 0.17
CA ALA A 106 15.48 -6.40 0.71
C ALA A 106 15.39 -5.80 2.14
N GLU A 107 16.43 -5.93 2.96
CA GLU A 107 16.51 -5.29 4.27
C GLU A 107 16.34 -3.78 4.17
N MET A 108 17.13 -3.14 3.31
CA MET A 108 17.16 -1.68 3.18
C MET A 108 15.89 -1.11 2.56
N VAL A 109 15.24 -1.84 1.63
CA VAL A 109 14.07 -1.36 0.89
C VAL A 109 12.76 -1.88 1.51
N ASP A 110 12.65 -3.20 1.73
CA ASP A 110 11.38 -3.82 2.13
C ASP A 110 11.12 -3.67 3.63
N TYR A 111 12.16 -3.54 4.47
CA TYR A 111 12.00 -3.28 5.91
C TYR A 111 12.27 -1.82 6.27
N PHE A 112 13.52 -1.34 6.19
CA PHE A 112 13.85 0.03 6.61
C PHE A 112 13.14 1.07 5.74
N GLY A 113 13.05 0.82 4.43
CA GLY A 113 12.35 1.69 3.50
C GLY A 113 10.86 1.78 3.81
N THR A 114 10.20 0.64 4.04
CA THR A 114 8.79 0.61 4.47
C THR A 114 8.60 1.36 5.78
N ARG A 115 9.48 1.16 6.78
CA ARG A 115 9.41 1.88 8.05
C ARG A 115 9.50 3.39 7.86
N ASN A 116 10.42 3.87 7.03
CA ASN A 116 10.55 5.29 6.75
C ASN A 116 9.30 5.87 6.06
N VAL A 117 8.73 5.15 5.09
CA VAL A 117 7.48 5.55 4.42
C VAL A 117 6.34 5.64 5.44
N ILE A 118 6.18 4.64 6.30
CA ILE A 118 5.12 4.59 7.31
C ILE A 118 5.27 5.70 8.35
N GLN A 119 6.49 6.01 8.81
CA GLN A 119 6.73 7.14 9.71
C GLN A 119 6.30 8.47 9.09
N GLN A 120 6.59 8.69 7.80
CA GLN A 120 6.16 9.91 7.11
C GLN A 120 4.65 9.90 6.82
N ALA A 121 4.05 8.75 6.52
CA ALA A 121 2.61 8.60 6.33
C ALA A 121 1.85 8.92 7.63
N ALA A 122 2.34 8.46 8.78
CA ALA A 122 1.78 8.79 10.09
C ALA A 122 1.90 10.29 10.39
N ALA A 123 3.06 10.91 10.13
CA ALA A 123 3.27 12.34 10.35
C ALA A 123 2.41 13.23 9.45
N ALA A 124 2.03 12.74 8.26
CA ALA A 124 1.19 13.44 7.29
C ALA A 124 -0.30 13.10 7.40
N ASP A 125 -0.71 12.31 8.40
CA ASP A 125 -2.10 11.85 8.62
C ASP A 125 -2.71 11.21 7.36
N VAL A 126 -1.97 10.32 6.72
CA VAL A 126 -2.39 9.60 5.50
C VAL A 126 -3.58 8.70 5.81
N ASP A 127 -4.62 8.78 4.98
CA ASP A 127 -5.90 8.07 5.18
C ASP A 127 -5.83 6.57 4.91
N LEU A 128 -4.94 6.11 4.02
CA LEU A 128 -4.76 4.69 3.71
C LEU A 128 -3.38 4.40 3.12
N VAL A 129 -2.74 3.36 3.61
CA VAL A 129 -1.56 2.75 2.99
C VAL A 129 -1.94 1.39 2.39
N VAL A 130 -1.72 1.20 1.10
CA VAL A 130 -1.80 -0.10 0.42
C VAL A 130 -0.37 -0.63 0.24
N PHE A 131 -0.07 -1.77 0.82
CA PHE A 131 1.26 -2.38 0.76
C PHE A 131 1.25 -3.66 -0.07
N VAL A 132 2.08 -3.71 -1.10
CA VAL A 132 2.28 -4.91 -1.91
C VAL A 132 3.35 -5.79 -1.26
N SER A 133 2.90 -6.85 -0.63
CA SER A 133 3.69 -7.92 -0.05
C SER A 133 3.66 -9.16 -0.95
N THR A 134 3.97 -10.32 -0.42
CA THR A 134 4.07 -11.58 -1.15
C THR A 134 3.44 -12.72 -0.36
N ILE A 135 2.90 -13.73 -1.04
CA ILE A 135 2.56 -15.02 -0.42
C ILE A 135 3.79 -15.60 0.28
N TYR A 136 3.57 -16.46 1.27
CA TYR A 136 4.58 -17.10 2.13
C TYR A 136 5.29 -16.15 3.11
N ALA A 137 4.89 -14.89 3.23
CA ALA A 137 5.54 -13.94 4.13
C ALA A 137 5.48 -14.39 5.61
N SER A 138 4.42 -15.08 6.04
CA SER A 138 4.27 -15.58 7.41
C SER A 138 4.77 -17.02 7.62
N ARG A 139 5.19 -17.72 6.55
CA ARG A 139 5.68 -19.10 6.60
C ARG A 139 7.19 -19.18 6.75
N GLN A 140 7.76 -18.40 7.64
CA GLN A 140 9.23 -18.31 7.83
C GLN A 140 9.83 -19.60 8.36
N GLU A 141 9.07 -20.49 9.01
CA GLU A 141 9.51 -21.79 9.45
C GLU A 141 10.07 -22.67 8.31
N HIS A 142 9.67 -22.42 7.07
CA HIS A 142 10.17 -23.11 5.89
C HIS A 142 11.54 -22.58 5.43
N TYR A 143 12.03 -21.47 6.05
CA TYR A 143 13.24 -20.76 5.64
C TYR A 143 14.20 -20.49 6.82
N GLN A 144 14.05 -21.22 7.95
CA GLN A 144 14.82 -21.00 9.17
C GLN A 144 16.34 -21.18 9.03
N ASP A 145 16.77 -21.92 8.03
CA ASP A 145 18.19 -22.20 7.79
C ASP A 145 18.86 -21.22 6.80
N VAL A 146 18.14 -20.20 6.33
CA VAL A 146 18.66 -19.23 5.37
C VAL A 146 18.57 -17.85 6.00
N GLU A 147 19.64 -17.03 5.87
CA GLU A 147 19.62 -15.58 6.14
C GLU A 147 18.26 -15.00 5.74
N PRO A 148 17.70 -13.99 6.47
CA PRO A 148 16.38 -13.49 6.18
C PRO A 148 16.21 -13.22 4.69
N THR A 149 15.42 -14.07 4.04
CA THR A 149 15.15 -13.96 2.61
C THR A 149 14.39 -12.66 2.34
N SER A 150 14.25 -12.29 1.07
CA SER A 150 13.40 -11.15 0.67
C SER A 150 11.98 -11.28 1.23
N LEU A 151 11.47 -12.50 1.43
CA LEU A 151 10.17 -12.79 2.07
C LEU A 151 10.17 -12.37 3.53
N GLY A 152 11.20 -12.72 4.29
CA GLY A 152 11.32 -12.37 5.70
C GLY A 152 11.40 -10.85 5.94
N TRP A 153 12.09 -10.13 5.07
CA TRP A 153 12.15 -8.67 5.16
C TRP A 153 10.82 -8.01 4.81
N LYS A 154 10.07 -8.56 3.86
CA LYS A 154 8.70 -8.11 3.59
C LYS A 154 7.77 -8.38 4.77
N ALA A 155 7.85 -9.54 5.41
CA ALA A 155 7.07 -9.85 6.60
C ALA A 155 7.34 -8.85 7.75
N ARG A 156 8.60 -8.45 7.97
CA ARG A 156 8.95 -7.40 8.93
C ARG A 156 8.38 -6.04 8.54
N GLY A 157 8.33 -5.73 7.24
CA GLY A 157 7.64 -4.54 6.71
C GLY A 157 6.15 -4.56 7.02
N GLU A 158 5.48 -5.70 6.88
CA GLU A 158 4.07 -5.88 7.26
C GLU A 158 3.85 -5.60 8.76
N GLU A 159 4.75 -6.08 9.63
CA GLU A 159 4.68 -5.85 11.06
C GLU A 159 4.78 -4.37 11.44
N VAL A 160 5.70 -3.65 10.80
CA VAL A 160 5.82 -2.19 10.94
C VAL A 160 4.51 -1.49 10.58
N ILE A 161 3.87 -1.92 9.50
CA ILE A 161 2.60 -1.34 9.05
C ILE A 161 1.49 -1.61 10.07
N ARG A 162 1.30 -2.87 10.49
CA ARG A 162 0.24 -3.26 11.44
C ARG A 162 0.37 -2.53 12.78
N SER A 163 1.60 -2.30 13.25
CA SER A 163 1.86 -1.65 14.55
C SER A 163 1.88 -0.13 14.50
N SER A 164 1.74 0.48 13.32
CA SER A 164 1.95 1.92 13.12
C SER A 164 0.78 2.81 13.55
N GLY A 165 -0.43 2.26 13.62
CA GLY A 165 -1.66 3.02 13.79
C GLY A 165 -2.15 3.74 12.51
N VAL A 166 -1.39 3.72 11.40
CA VAL A 166 -1.85 4.23 10.11
C VAL A 166 -2.86 3.25 9.51
N PRO A 167 -4.00 3.69 8.98
CA PRO A 167 -4.92 2.79 8.29
C PRO A 167 -4.22 2.12 7.09
N TYR A 168 -4.35 0.80 6.99
CA TYR A 168 -3.62 0.03 6.00
C TYR A 168 -4.47 -1.06 5.34
N CYS A 169 -3.95 -1.55 4.21
CA CYS A 169 -4.34 -2.80 3.57
C CYS A 169 -3.06 -3.49 3.06
N ILE A 170 -2.84 -4.73 3.43
CA ILE A 170 -1.67 -5.51 3.01
C ILE A 170 -2.11 -6.58 2.02
N ILE A 171 -1.53 -6.55 0.82
CA ILE A 171 -1.79 -7.51 -0.26
C ILE A 171 -0.59 -8.44 -0.38
N ARG A 172 -0.76 -9.71 -0.10
CA ARG A 172 0.22 -10.75 -0.38
C ARG A 172 -0.02 -11.28 -1.78
N SER A 173 0.71 -10.77 -2.76
CA SER A 173 0.57 -11.20 -4.15
C SER A 173 1.14 -12.59 -4.39
N GLY A 174 0.49 -13.37 -5.24
CA GLY A 174 1.10 -14.54 -5.85
C GLY A 174 2.33 -14.21 -6.70
N TRP A 175 2.99 -15.21 -7.28
CA TRP A 175 4.14 -15.02 -8.17
C TRP A 175 3.77 -14.13 -9.36
N LEU A 176 4.51 -13.05 -9.54
CA LEU A 176 4.19 -12.03 -10.53
C LEU A 176 4.57 -12.45 -11.94
N THR A 177 3.62 -12.35 -12.86
CA THR A 177 3.82 -12.54 -14.30
C THR A 177 3.64 -11.23 -15.07
N ASP A 178 4.11 -11.19 -16.33
CA ASP A 178 3.97 -10.04 -17.22
C ASP A 178 2.79 -10.20 -18.19
N GLY A 179 1.77 -10.97 -17.83
CA GLY A 179 0.54 -11.15 -18.62
C GLY A 179 -0.28 -9.88 -18.77
N GLY A 180 -1.20 -9.87 -19.75
CA GLY A 180 -2.00 -8.70 -20.12
C GLY A 180 -3.06 -8.26 -19.12
N GLY A 181 -3.35 -9.05 -18.09
CA GLY A 181 -4.41 -8.76 -17.12
C GLY A 181 -5.83 -9.07 -17.64
N GLY A 182 -6.81 -8.76 -16.81
CA GLY A 182 -8.22 -9.01 -17.08
C GLY A 182 -8.72 -10.39 -16.60
N GLU A 183 -7.89 -11.10 -15.85
CA GLU A 183 -8.29 -12.37 -15.22
C GLU A 183 -8.98 -12.12 -13.88
N PRO A 184 -10.03 -12.88 -13.54
CA PRO A 184 -10.62 -12.82 -12.20
C PRO A 184 -9.59 -13.13 -11.13
N VAL A 185 -9.69 -12.42 -9.99
CA VAL A 185 -8.73 -12.53 -8.88
C VAL A 185 -9.38 -13.26 -7.72
N ALA A 186 -8.77 -14.34 -7.26
CA ALA A 186 -9.13 -15.02 -6.02
C ALA A 186 -8.45 -14.34 -4.82
N VAL A 187 -9.21 -14.18 -3.74
CA VAL A 187 -8.78 -13.57 -2.48
C VAL A 187 -8.90 -14.58 -1.35
N SER A 188 -7.89 -14.69 -0.51
CA SER A 188 -7.87 -15.58 0.67
C SER A 188 -7.10 -14.97 1.84
N GLN A 189 -7.17 -15.60 3.00
CA GLN A 189 -6.40 -15.25 4.20
C GLN A 189 -5.72 -16.48 4.80
N GLY A 190 -4.69 -16.27 5.61
CA GLY A 190 -3.97 -17.35 6.31
C GLY A 190 -2.65 -17.72 5.66
N ASP A 191 -2.25 -17.00 4.62
CA ASP A 191 -1.02 -17.26 3.84
C ASP A 191 -0.97 -18.68 3.24
N THR A 192 -2.15 -19.15 2.80
CA THR A 192 -2.34 -20.51 2.26
C THR A 192 -2.43 -20.54 0.73
N ALA A 193 -2.55 -19.37 0.09
CA ALA A 193 -2.65 -19.31 -1.36
C ALA A 193 -1.37 -19.76 -2.05
N GLU A 194 -1.55 -20.48 -3.15
CA GLU A 194 -0.50 -20.86 -4.07
C GLU A 194 -0.93 -20.49 -5.48
N GLY A 195 -0.11 -19.72 -6.18
CA GLY A 195 -0.46 -19.32 -7.53
C GLY A 195 0.30 -18.11 -8.03
N ARG A 196 -0.20 -17.59 -9.14
CA ARG A 196 0.37 -16.45 -9.86
C ARG A 196 -0.68 -15.36 -10.03
N ILE A 197 -0.22 -14.15 -10.27
CA ILE A 197 -1.07 -13.04 -10.68
C ILE A 197 -0.30 -12.19 -11.69
N SER A 198 -0.98 -11.63 -12.70
CA SER A 198 -0.32 -10.68 -13.57
C SER A 198 -0.06 -9.37 -12.83
N ARG A 199 1.01 -8.65 -13.22
CA ARG A 199 1.26 -7.31 -12.68
C ARG A 199 0.15 -6.33 -13.02
N ALA A 200 -0.54 -6.54 -14.14
CA ALA A 200 -1.67 -5.73 -14.55
C ALA A 200 -2.87 -5.95 -13.63
N ASP A 201 -3.23 -7.19 -13.31
CA ASP A 201 -4.33 -7.50 -12.37
C ASP A 201 -3.99 -7.05 -10.95
N LEU A 202 -2.74 -7.23 -10.51
CA LEU A 202 -2.30 -6.71 -9.21
C LEU A 202 -2.38 -5.19 -9.14
N ALA A 203 -2.01 -4.49 -10.21
CA ALA A 203 -2.12 -3.04 -10.26
C ALA A 203 -3.58 -2.57 -10.19
N ASP A 204 -4.48 -3.26 -10.89
CA ASP A 204 -5.91 -3.02 -10.82
C ASP A 204 -6.46 -3.25 -9.41
N VAL A 205 -6.10 -4.37 -8.76
CA VAL A 205 -6.43 -4.61 -7.34
C VAL A 205 -5.98 -3.46 -6.45
N CYS A 206 -4.71 -3.02 -6.58
CA CYS A 206 -4.17 -1.92 -5.76
C CYS A 206 -4.98 -0.63 -5.91
N THR A 207 -5.42 -0.31 -7.12
CA THR A 207 -6.19 0.92 -7.37
C THR A 207 -7.63 0.83 -6.86
N GLN A 208 -8.29 -0.32 -7.03
CA GLN A 208 -9.63 -0.55 -6.51
C GLN A 208 -9.69 -0.45 -4.97
N LEU A 209 -8.69 -0.98 -4.26
CA LEU A 209 -8.63 -0.98 -2.79
C LEU A 209 -8.64 0.43 -2.18
N LEU A 210 -8.18 1.45 -2.90
CA LEU A 210 -8.26 2.84 -2.45
C LEU A 210 -9.71 3.33 -2.24
N SER A 211 -10.67 2.66 -2.86
CA SER A 211 -12.09 3.00 -2.80
C SER A 211 -12.93 2.00 -1.99
N LEU A 212 -12.30 0.99 -1.38
CA LEU A 212 -12.95 -0.06 -0.60
C LEU A 212 -12.69 0.13 0.91
N PRO A 213 -13.62 0.74 1.67
CA PRO A 213 -13.46 0.92 3.12
C PRO A 213 -13.25 -0.40 3.88
N ASP A 214 -13.89 -1.48 3.40
CA ASP A 214 -13.78 -2.81 4.00
C ASP A 214 -12.39 -3.46 3.86
N ALA A 215 -11.49 -2.89 3.07
CA ALA A 215 -10.11 -3.35 2.94
C ALA A 215 -9.23 -2.93 4.13
N ARG A 216 -9.64 -1.93 4.90
CA ARG A 216 -8.86 -1.37 6.00
C ARG A 216 -8.61 -2.36 7.13
N GLY A 217 -7.38 -2.41 7.61
CA GLY A 217 -6.96 -3.29 8.70
C GLY A 217 -6.95 -4.76 8.31
N LYS A 218 -6.77 -5.08 7.02
CA LYS A 218 -6.77 -6.45 6.52
C LYS A 218 -5.49 -6.80 5.79
N THR A 219 -5.00 -8.02 6.04
CA THR A 219 -3.95 -8.69 5.28
C THR A 219 -4.57 -9.88 4.55
N PHE A 220 -4.35 -9.99 3.25
CA PHE A 220 -4.90 -11.08 2.45
C PHE A 220 -4.05 -11.38 1.21
N GLU A 221 -4.19 -12.59 0.70
CA GLU A 221 -3.53 -13.06 -0.51
C GLU A 221 -4.38 -12.75 -1.74
N VAL A 222 -3.71 -12.50 -2.89
CA VAL A 222 -4.34 -12.34 -4.19
C VAL A 222 -3.59 -13.15 -5.25
N ILE A 223 -4.33 -13.98 -5.97
CA ILE A 223 -3.84 -14.79 -7.11
C ILE A 223 -4.85 -14.74 -8.24
N ALA A 224 -4.44 -15.06 -9.47
CA ALA A 224 -5.41 -15.33 -10.55
C ALA A 224 -6.31 -16.48 -10.14
N ALA A 225 -7.62 -16.34 -10.36
CA ALA A 225 -8.58 -17.35 -9.92
C ALA A 225 -8.38 -18.66 -10.68
N PRO A 226 -8.10 -19.78 -9.98
CA PRO A 226 -7.79 -21.06 -10.65
C PRO A 226 -8.90 -21.57 -11.56
N SER A 227 -10.15 -21.24 -11.24
CA SER A 227 -11.33 -21.63 -12.03
C SER A 227 -11.68 -20.65 -13.16
N GLY A 228 -10.95 -19.53 -13.28
CA GLY A 228 -11.34 -18.43 -14.16
C GLY A 228 -12.60 -17.68 -13.70
N GLN A 229 -13.09 -17.94 -12.49
CA GLN A 229 -14.25 -17.29 -11.89
C GLN A 229 -13.95 -16.90 -10.44
N ALA A 230 -14.37 -15.72 -10.04
CA ALA A 230 -14.29 -15.22 -8.67
C ALA A 230 -15.41 -14.22 -8.41
N PRO A 231 -15.80 -14.00 -7.14
CA PRO A 231 -16.63 -12.87 -6.76
C PRO A 231 -15.90 -11.55 -7.10
N SER A 232 -16.66 -10.45 -7.14
CA SER A 232 -16.02 -9.14 -7.27
C SER A 232 -15.03 -8.91 -6.12
N LEU A 233 -13.96 -8.16 -6.38
CA LEU A 233 -12.95 -7.82 -5.36
C LEU A 233 -13.62 -7.23 -4.11
N ALA A 234 -14.60 -6.33 -4.28
CA ALA A 234 -15.33 -5.72 -3.18
C ALA A 234 -16.05 -6.76 -2.31
N SER A 235 -16.76 -7.72 -2.94
CA SER A 235 -17.46 -8.79 -2.22
C SER A 235 -16.49 -9.73 -1.50
N ALA A 236 -15.38 -10.07 -2.16
CA ALA A 236 -14.35 -10.93 -1.58
C ALA A 236 -13.70 -10.26 -0.36
N VAL A 237 -13.30 -9.01 -0.48
CA VAL A 237 -12.67 -8.23 0.59
C VAL A 237 -13.62 -7.98 1.75
N ALA A 238 -14.90 -7.72 1.50
CA ALA A 238 -15.90 -7.53 2.55
C ALA A 238 -16.08 -8.78 3.44
N ALA A 239 -15.91 -9.97 2.88
CA ALA A 239 -16.02 -11.25 3.60
C ALA A 239 -14.80 -11.58 4.47
N LEU A 240 -13.68 -10.87 4.32
CA LEU A 240 -12.46 -11.11 5.10
C LEU A 240 -12.57 -10.59 6.53
N VAL A 241 -11.82 -11.22 7.42
CA VAL A 241 -11.70 -10.82 8.82
C VAL A 241 -10.61 -9.76 8.96
N PRO A 242 -10.83 -8.66 9.70
CA PRO A 242 -9.76 -7.72 10.06
C PRO A 242 -8.63 -8.42 10.80
N ASP A 243 -7.40 -7.93 10.60
CA ASP A 243 -6.27 -8.38 11.39
C ASP A 243 -6.58 -8.10 12.86
N ALA A 244 -6.31 -9.07 13.74
CA ALA A 244 -6.48 -8.86 15.17
C ALA A 244 -5.61 -7.66 15.58
N ASP A 245 -6.14 -6.77 16.40
CA ASP A 245 -5.44 -5.60 16.90
C ASP A 245 -4.04 -6.01 17.35
N ALA A 246 -3.04 -5.67 16.55
CA ALA A 246 -1.65 -5.82 16.90
C ALA A 246 -1.31 -4.76 17.97
N GLY A 247 -1.96 -4.84 19.10
CA GLY A 247 -1.64 -4.12 20.33
C GLY A 247 -0.31 -4.60 20.87
N SER A 248 0.75 -4.44 20.09
CA SER A 248 2.11 -4.68 20.54
C SER A 248 3.01 -3.56 20.06
N LYS A 249 3.58 -2.90 21.04
CA LYS A 249 4.60 -1.86 20.93
C LYS A 249 5.69 -2.29 19.95
N LEU A 250 6.01 -1.43 18.99
CA LEU A 250 7.22 -1.54 18.17
C LEU A 250 8.40 -1.92 19.07
N ALA A 251 8.94 -3.10 18.89
CA ALA A 251 10.24 -3.44 19.48
C ALA A 251 11.27 -2.45 18.93
N PRO A 252 12.15 -1.88 19.78
CA PRO A 252 13.19 -0.98 19.32
C PRO A 252 14.05 -1.71 18.27
N ALA A 253 14.36 -1.00 17.19
CA ALA A 253 15.25 -1.53 16.16
C ALA A 253 16.57 -1.99 16.79
N PRO A 254 17.14 -3.14 16.38
CA PRO A 254 18.46 -3.52 16.83
C PRO A 254 19.47 -2.41 16.46
N PRO A 255 20.48 -2.16 17.31
CA PRO A 255 21.50 -1.15 17.00
C PRO A 255 22.21 -1.51 15.71
N ARG A 256 22.51 -0.49 14.90
CA ARG A 256 23.33 -0.65 13.69
C ARG A 256 24.73 -1.08 14.13
N SER A 257 25.17 -2.24 13.69
CA SER A 257 26.55 -2.69 13.78
C SER A 257 27.42 -1.97 12.75
#